data_dac50fed56db55f2451f78c75eb65c8f
#
_entry.id   dac50fed56db55f2451f78c75eb65c8f
#
_cell.length_a   1.000
_cell.length_b   1.000
_cell.length_c   1.000
_cell.angle_alpha   90.00
_cell.angle_beta   90.00
_cell.angle_gamma   90.00
#
_symmetry.space_group_name_H-M   'P 1'
#
loop_
_entity.id
_entity.type
_entity.pdbx_description
1 polymer ?
#
loop_
_entity_poly.entity_id
_entity_poly.type
_entity_poly.pdbx_seq_one_letter_code
_entity_poly.pdbx_strand_id
1 'polypeptide(L)'
;MNDFDSRRAEPGEFPRLGAALDTVNRDFAAIFPDREPLVLMVWGGDEDLGEQVYVALSDGTSQGNGLSEPEDGDADPLVHVAEAAQETVVELLWQAWPVCPFHKLGTHPRPEGTTADWEYGESWGPGVVWWCRGYHGGDCHDLAPVGELAGALPGKQRREARRRERKRGRTG
;
A
#
# COMPACT_ATOMS: atom_id res chain seq x y z
N MET A 1 1.69 32.47 -4.10
CA MET A 1 1.61 31.03 -4.50
C MET A 1 2.79 30.35 -3.82
N ASN A 2 2.53 29.72 -2.67
CA ASN A 2 3.59 29.03 -1.95
C ASN A 2 3.96 27.78 -2.77
N ASP A 3 5.14 27.82 -3.38
CA ASP A 3 5.82 26.64 -3.88
C ASP A 3 6.12 25.77 -2.66
N PHE A 4 5.22 24.85 -2.32
CA PHE A 4 5.52 23.81 -1.36
C PHE A 4 6.60 22.96 -1.98
N ASP A 5 7.81 23.10 -1.46
CA ASP A 5 8.99 22.38 -1.94
C ASP A 5 8.80 20.90 -1.61
N SER A 6 8.30 20.15 -2.59
CA SER A 6 8.16 18.70 -2.48
C SER A 6 9.39 18.02 -3.06
N ARG A 7 9.92 17.04 -2.38
CA ARG A 7 11.08 16.27 -2.82
C ARG A 7 10.86 14.78 -2.60
N ARG A 8 11.57 13.97 -3.34
CA ARG A 8 11.64 12.54 -3.05
C ARG A 8 12.44 12.32 -1.77
N ALA A 9 11.98 11.40 -0.92
CA ALA A 9 12.74 10.99 0.25
C ALA A 9 14.07 10.35 -0.15
N GLU A 10 15.11 10.67 0.60
CA GLU A 10 16.41 10.04 0.40
C GLU A 10 16.41 8.58 0.89
N PRO A 11 17.24 7.70 0.29
CA PRO A 11 17.34 6.32 0.73
C PRO A 11 17.69 6.22 2.23
N GLY A 12 16.84 5.56 3.03
CA GLY A 12 17.05 5.38 4.46
C GLY A 12 16.67 6.58 5.34
N GLU A 13 16.11 7.64 4.78
CA GLU A 13 15.63 8.80 5.54
C GLU A 13 14.46 8.44 6.47
N PHE A 14 13.55 7.60 6.00
CA PHE A 14 12.41 7.07 6.75
C PHE A 14 12.45 5.54 6.74
N PRO A 15 13.27 4.91 7.58
CA PRO A 15 13.59 3.49 7.44
C PRO A 15 12.38 2.58 7.67
N ARG A 16 11.50 2.90 8.61
CA ARG A 16 10.31 2.09 8.90
C ARG A 16 9.22 2.28 7.85
N LEU A 17 8.97 3.51 7.41
CA LEU A 17 8.05 3.78 6.30
C LEU A 17 8.57 3.17 5.00
N GLY A 18 9.87 3.27 4.73
CA GLY A 18 10.51 2.66 3.57
C GLY A 18 10.36 1.15 3.52
N ALA A 19 10.61 0.46 4.64
CA ALA A 19 10.45 -1.00 4.73
C ALA A 19 8.98 -1.43 4.54
N ALA A 20 8.03 -0.67 5.09
CA ALA A 20 6.61 -0.90 4.87
C ALA A 20 6.23 -0.68 3.40
N LEU A 21 6.73 0.38 2.76
CA LEU A 21 6.47 0.66 1.36
C LEU A 21 7.08 -0.41 0.43
N ASP A 22 8.26 -0.94 0.74
CA ASP A 22 8.85 -2.05 -0.01
C ASP A 22 7.95 -3.29 0.04
N THR A 23 7.30 -3.54 1.17
CA THR A 23 6.32 -4.61 1.32
C THR A 23 5.09 -4.38 0.46
N VAL A 24 4.51 -3.19 0.48
CA VAL A 24 3.35 -2.80 -0.35
C VAL A 24 3.69 -2.82 -1.84
N ASN A 25 4.91 -2.41 -2.21
CA ASN A 25 5.37 -2.42 -3.60
C ASN A 25 5.43 -3.82 -4.23
N ARG A 26 5.57 -4.89 -3.44
CA ARG A 26 5.44 -6.26 -3.97
C ARG A 26 4.02 -6.50 -4.50
N ASP A 27 3.01 -6.03 -3.80
CA ASP A 27 1.62 -6.17 -4.19
C ASP A 27 1.26 -5.23 -5.35
N PHE A 28 1.82 -4.01 -5.34
CA PHE A 28 1.68 -3.08 -6.46
C PHE A 28 2.25 -3.68 -7.75
N ALA A 29 3.47 -4.20 -7.71
CA ALA A 29 4.10 -4.85 -8.86
C ALA A 29 3.38 -6.11 -9.34
N ALA A 30 2.69 -6.84 -8.46
CA ALA A 30 1.92 -8.02 -8.83
C ALA A 30 0.73 -7.68 -9.75
N ILE A 31 0.14 -6.49 -9.58
CA ILE A 31 -1.01 -6.01 -10.38
C ILE A 31 -0.55 -5.09 -11.51
N PHE A 32 0.44 -4.23 -11.26
CA PHE A 32 0.95 -3.23 -12.21
C PHE A 32 2.41 -3.48 -12.58
N PRO A 33 2.73 -4.63 -13.20
CA PRO A 33 4.12 -5.04 -13.42
C PRO A 33 4.89 -4.15 -14.40
N ASP A 34 4.20 -3.34 -15.18
CA ASP A 34 4.79 -2.41 -16.16
C ASP A 34 4.94 -0.98 -15.59
N ARG A 35 4.51 -0.74 -14.34
CA ARG A 35 4.70 0.53 -13.64
C ARG A 35 5.94 0.51 -12.76
N GLU A 36 6.54 1.67 -12.61
CA GLU A 36 7.59 1.88 -11.62
C GLU A 36 7.01 1.81 -10.20
N PRO A 37 7.80 1.40 -9.19
CA PRO A 37 7.35 1.33 -7.80
C PRO A 37 6.83 2.66 -7.27
N LEU A 38 5.93 2.58 -6.29
CA LEU A 38 5.54 3.72 -5.46
C LEU A 38 6.76 4.23 -4.66
N VAL A 39 6.77 5.51 -4.36
CA VAL A 39 7.85 6.21 -3.69
C VAL A 39 7.35 7.01 -2.50
N LEU A 40 8.25 7.40 -1.60
CA LEU A 40 7.98 8.38 -0.55
C LEU A 40 8.33 9.77 -1.05
N MET A 41 7.40 10.71 -0.91
CA MET A 41 7.60 12.13 -1.14
C MET A 41 7.52 12.87 0.17
N VAL A 42 8.41 13.83 0.36
CA VAL A 42 8.43 14.72 1.52
C VAL A 42 7.89 16.08 1.08
N TRP A 43 6.91 16.56 1.80
CA TRP A 43 6.38 17.90 1.60
C TRP A 43 6.79 18.75 2.80
N GLY A 44 7.46 19.88 2.52
CA GLY A 44 7.74 20.88 3.54
C GLY A 44 6.43 21.36 4.12
N GLY A 45 6.23 21.15 5.41
CA GLY A 45 5.11 21.72 6.14
C GLY A 45 5.32 23.22 6.38
N ASP A 46 4.24 23.91 6.75
CA ASP A 46 4.38 25.22 7.35
C ASP A 46 5.00 25.09 8.78
N GLU A 47 5.30 26.20 9.41
CA GLU A 47 5.99 26.23 10.71
C GLU A 47 5.27 25.42 11.82
N ASP A 48 3.98 25.13 11.65
CA ASP A 48 3.15 24.45 12.64
C ASP A 48 3.01 22.94 12.41
N LEU A 49 3.13 22.45 11.17
CA LEU A 49 2.84 21.04 10.80
C LEU A 49 4.08 20.19 10.59
N GLY A 50 5.28 20.78 10.44
CA GLY A 50 6.50 20.05 10.13
C GLY A 50 6.46 19.34 8.76
N GLU A 51 7.48 18.56 8.46
CA GLU A 51 7.53 17.74 7.24
C GLU A 51 6.50 16.61 7.29
N GLN A 52 5.78 16.42 6.19
CA GLN A 52 4.85 15.32 6.00
C GLN A 52 5.36 14.38 4.90
N VAL A 53 5.23 13.09 5.11
CA VAL A 53 5.64 12.05 4.14
C VAL A 53 4.41 11.49 3.47
N TYR A 54 4.44 11.38 2.14
CA TYR A 54 3.33 10.85 1.35
C TYR A 54 3.78 9.65 0.52
N VAL A 55 2.91 8.67 0.36
CA VAL A 55 3.09 7.65 -0.67
C VAL A 55 2.66 8.24 -2.00
N ALA A 56 3.51 8.11 -3.02
CA ALA A 56 3.30 8.72 -4.33
C ALA A 56 3.57 7.73 -5.47
N LEU A 57 3.03 8.02 -6.64
CA LEU A 57 3.49 7.41 -7.89
C LEU A 57 4.94 7.81 -8.16
N SER A 58 5.61 7.10 -9.06
CA SER A 58 7.02 7.33 -9.39
C SER A 58 7.32 8.72 -9.95
N ASP A 59 6.32 9.43 -10.47
CA ASP A 59 6.43 10.82 -10.93
C ASP A 59 6.30 11.86 -9.80
N GLY A 60 6.09 11.41 -8.55
CA GLY A 60 5.93 12.25 -7.37
C GLY A 60 4.51 12.69 -7.08
N THR A 61 3.54 12.32 -7.93
CA THR A 61 2.13 12.65 -7.68
C THR A 61 1.58 11.79 -6.55
N SER A 62 1.00 12.39 -5.53
CA SER A 62 0.41 11.72 -4.36
C SER A 62 -1.01 12.16 -4.10
N GLN A 63 -1.75 11.33 -3.37
CA GLN A 63 -3.09 11.63 -2.88
C GLN A 63 -3.26 11.01 -1.49
N GLY A 64 -4.16 11.58 -0.68
CA GLY A 64 -4.46 11.07 0.66
C GLY A 64 -3.72 11.77 1.78
N ASN A 65 -3.63 11.11 2.93
CA ASN A 65 -3.08 11.66 4.16
C ASN A 65 -1.56 11.53 4.25
N GLY A 66 -0.92 12.52 4.87
CA GLY A 66 0.49 12.45 5.21
C GLY A 66 0.78 11.42 6.32
N LEU A 67 1.96 10.87 6.26
CA LEU A 67 2.51 9.92 7.23
C LEU A 67 3.63 10.57 8.04
N SER A 68 3.87 10.03 9.23
CA SER A 68 5.05 10.37 10.05
C SER A 68 5.87 9.10 10.28
N GLU A 69 7.20 9.23 10.30
CA GLU A 69 8.06 8.12 10.70
C GLU A 69 7.74 7.75 12.15
N PRO A 70 7.37 6.50 12.44
CA PRO A 70 7.06 6.10 13.81
C PRO A 70 8.30 6.08 14.68
N GLU A 71 8.12 6.39 15.97
CA GLU A 71 9.20 6.29 16.97
C GLU A 71 9.47 4.84 17.39
N ASP A 72 10.59 4.65 18.09
CA ASP A 72 10.93 3.33 18.66
C ASP A 72 9.88 2.90 19.68
N GLY A 73 9.31 1.71 19.45
CA GLY A 73 8.23 1.15 20.29
C GLY A 73 6.82 1.39 19.76
N ASP A 74 6.66 2.22 18.74
CA ASP A 74 5.38 2.36 18.05
C ASP A 74 5.02 1.12 17.22
N ALA A 75 3.73 0.98 16.92
CA ALA A 75 3.23 -0.07 16.06
C ALA A 75 3.88 -0.03 14.66
N ASP A 76 3.85 -1.16 13.96
CA ASP A 76 4.31 -1.26 12.58
C ASP A 76 3.50 -0.31 11.68
N PRO A 77 4.14 0.58 10.92
CA PRO A 77 3.44 1.53 10.04
C PRO A 77 2.80 0.87 8.81
N LEU A 78 2.94 -0.44 8.63
CA LEU A 78 2.52 -1.14 7.41
C LEU A 78 1.06 -0.88 7.03
N VAL A 79 0.15 -0.83 8.00
CA VAL A 79 -1.25 -0.54 7.70
C VAL A 79 -1.45 0.87 7.14
N HIS A 80 -0.83 1.86 7.77
CA HIS A 80 -0.96 3.26 7.33
C HIS A 80 -0.30 3.49 5.97
N VAL A 81 0.84 2.84 5.71
CA VAL A 81 1.49 2.88 4.39
C VAL A 81 0.65 2.17 3.33
N ALA A 82 0.03 1.04 3.67
CA ALA A 82 -0.87 0.33 2.75
C ALA A 82 -2.13 1.15 2.43
N GLU A 83 -2.72 1.84 3.42
CA GLU A 83 -3.85 2.76 3.23
C GLU A 83 -3.46 3.93 2.32
N ALA A 84 -2.35 4.61 2.63
CA ALA A 84 -1.88 5.74 1.84
C ALA A 84 -1.54 5.34 0.39
N ALA A 85 -0.95 4.15 0.20
CA ALA A 85 -0.72 3.59 -1.13
C ALA A 85 -2.03 3.31 -1.86
N GLN A 86 -3.02 2.75 -1.17
CA GLN A 86 -4.34 2.48 -1.73
C GLN A 86 -5.04 3.76 -2.17
N GLU A 87 -5.06 4.80 -1.34
CA GLU A 87 -5.63 6.11 -1.69
C GLU A 87 -4.96 6.69 -2.93
N THR A 88 -3.63 6.73 -2.96
CA THR A 88 -2.87 7.22 -4.11
C THR A 88 -3.20 6.44 -5.39
N VAL A 89 -3.23 5.12 -5.32
CA VAL A 89 -3.51 4.27 -6.50
C VAL A 89 -4.95 4.45 -6.98
N VAL A 90 -5.92 4.41 -6.07
CA VAL A 90 -7.34 4.51 -6.43
C VAL A 90 -7.66 5.87 -7.04
N GLU A 91 -7.19 6.95 -6.43
CA GLU A 91 -7.49 8.31 -6.88
C GLU A 91 -6.76 8.71 -8.16
N LEU A 92 -5.50 8.29 -8.33
CA LEU A 92 -4.69 8.71 -9.47
C LEU A 92 -4.78 7.75 -10.66
N LEU A 93 -5.04 6.46 -10.44
CA LEU A 93 -5.17 5.48 -11.51
C LEU A 93 -6.63 5.15 -11.85
N TRP A 94 -7.58 5.72 -11.11
CA TRP A 94 -9.03 5.54 -11.34
C TRP A 94 -9.45 4.08 -11.35
N GLN A 95 -8.83 3.26 -10.52
CA GLN A 95 -9.19 1.85 -10.41
C GLN A 95 -9.04 1.35 -8.98
N ALA A 96 -9.97 0.51 -8.53
CA ALA A 96 -9.87 -0.16 -7.25
C ALA A 96 -8.61 -1.05 -7.20
N TRP A 97 -7.88 -0.98 -6.08
CA TRP A 97 -6.70 -1.78 -5.82
C TRP A 97 -6.48 -1.96 -4.31
N PRO A 98 -6.15 -3.16 -3.86
CA PRO A 98 -6.30 -4.45 -4.55
C PRO A 98 -7.77 -4.84 -4.71
N VAL A 99 -8.05 -5.69 -5.68
CA VAL A 99 -9.40 -6.21 -5.93
C VAL A 99 -9.48 -7.69 -5.56
N CYS A 100 -10.47 -8.03 -4.74
CA CYS A 100 -10.77 -9.42 -4.44
C CYS A 100 -11.18 -10.18 -5.70
N PRO A 101 -10.48 -11.27 -6.09
CA PRO A 101 -10.80 -12.01 -7.31
C PRO A 101 -12.15 -12.76 -7.23
N PHE A 102 -12.66 -12.99 -6.02
CA PHE A 102 -13.91 -13.71 -5.80
C PHE A 102 -15.13 -12.78 -5.87
N HIS A 103 -15.08 -11.65 -5.15
CA HIS A 103 -16.19 -10.71 -5.05
C HIS A 103 -16.08 -9.50 -6.01
N LYS A 104 -14.93 -9.29 -6.66
CA LYS A 104 -14.69 -8.12 -7.52
C LYS A 104 -14.87 -6.76 -6.81
N LEU A 105 -14.67 -6.77 -5.50
CA LEU A 105 -14.69 -5.58 -4.65
C LEU A 105 -13.27 -5.15 -4.30
N GLY A 106 -13.07 -3.86 -4.08
CA GLY A 106 -11.85 -3.35 -3.46
C GLY A 106 -11.68 -3.97 -2.07
N THR A 107 -10.44 -4.24 -1.70
CA THR A 107 -10.07 -4.71 -0.36
C THR A 107 -9.51 -3.55 0.46
N HIS A 108 -9.38 -3.73 1.76
CA HIS A 108 -8.82 -2.74 2.68
C HIS A 108 -7.73 -3.38 3.54
N PRO A 109 -6.66 -2.66 3.90
CA PRO A 109 -5.71 -3.18 4.86
C PRO A 109 -6.37 -3.23 6.25
N ARG A 110 -6.31 -4.41 6.90
CA ARG A 110 -6.85 -4.65 8.24
C ARG A 110 -5.98 -5.63 9.00
N PRO A 111 -6.09 -5.69 10.33
CA PRO A 111 -5.51 -6.77 11.11
C PRO A 111 -6.05 -8.12 10.67
N GLU A 112 -5.20 -9.13 10.68
CA GLU A 112 -5.58 -10.51 10.33
C GLU A 112 -6.74 -11.01 11.21
N GLY A 113 -7.72 -11.66 10.59
CA GLY A 113 -8.87 -12.28 11.27
C GLY A 113 -9.96 -11.30 11.73
N THR A 114 -9.96 -10.05 11.26
CA THR A 114 -11.02 -9.09 11.62
C THR A 114 -12.36 -9.46 11.00
N THR A 115 -13.42 -9.16 11.74
CA THR A 115 -14.80 -9.34 11.28
C THR A 115 -15.36 -8.06 10.65
N ALA A 116 -16.55 -8.13 10.06
CA ALA A 116 -17.16 -7.00 9.37
C ALA A 116 -17.48 -5.80 10.28
N ASP A 117 -17.66 -6.05 11.56
CA ASP A 117 -17.96 -5.08 12.61
C ASP A 117 -16.71 -4.49 13.30
N TRP A 118 -15.49 -4.85 12.84
CA TRP A 118 -14.27 -4.26 13.35
C TRP A 118 -14.23 -2.74 13.10
N GLU A 119 -13.91 -1.98 14.14
CA GLU A 119 -13.78 -0.53 14.07
C GLU A 119 -12.32 -0.10 14.17
N TYR A 120 -11.99 0.97 13.44
CA TYR A 120 -10.66 1.56 13.44
C TYR A 120 -10.27 2.03 14.85
N GLY A 121 -9.12 1.61 15.36
CA GLY A 121 -8.63 1.93 16.72
C GLY A 121 -8.72 0.76 17.70
N GLU A 122 -9.33 -0.36 17.33
CA GLU A 122 -9.18 -1.61 18.08
C GLU A 122 -7.75 -2.16 17.92
N SER A 123 -7.36 -3.03 18.84
CA SER A 123 -6.01 -3.61 18.87
C SER A 123 -5.65 -4.25 17.52
N TRP A 124 -4.53 -3.81 16.96
CA TRP A 124 -3.94 -4.41 15.77
C TRP A 124 -3.33 -5.76 16.13
N GLY A 125 -3.82 -6.81 15.52
CA GLY A 125 -3.23 -8.14 15.62
C GLY A 125 -1.83 -8.20 14.98
N PRO A 126 -1.15 -9.35 15.04
CA PRO A 126 0.26 -9.48 14.63
C PRO A 126 0.52 -9.35 13.13
N GLY A 127 -0.51 -9.29 12.30
CA GLY A 127 -0.37 -9.20 10.84
C GLY A 127 -1.34 -8.22 10.20
N VAL A 128 -0.97 -7.67 9.05
CA VAL A 128 -1.82 -6.82 8.22
C VAL A 128 -2.16 -7.58 6.93
N VAL A 129 -3.43 -7.65 6.61
CA VAL A 129 -3.95 -8.35 5.45
C VAL A 129 -4.76 -7.43 4.55
N TRP A 130 -4.83 -7.76 3.27
CA TRP A 130 -5.87 -7.24 2.40
C TRP A 130 -7.18 -7.97 2.73
N TRP A 131 -8.13 -7.26 3.33
CA TRP A 131 -9.40 -7.80 3.79
C TRP A 131 -10.52 -7.44 2.81
N CYS A 132 -11.34 -8.43 2.47
CA CYS A 132 -12.51 -8.25 1.62
C CYS A 132 -13.79 -8.32 2.46
N ARG A 133 -14.65 -7.30 2.34
CA ARG A 133 -15.92 -7.26 3.07
C ARG A 133 -16.96 -8.28 2.60
N GLY A 134 -16.78 -8.84 1.39
CA GLY A 134 -17.80 -9.68 0.76
C GLY A 134 -19.06 -8.91 0.34
N TYR A 135 -20.03 -9.61 -0.20
CA TYR A 135 -21.34 -9.01 -0.56
C TYR A 135 -22.31 -8.98 0.63
N HIS A 136 -22.21 -9.96 1.51
CA HIS A 136 -23.05 -10.11 2.70
C HIS A 136 -22.16 -10.22 3.92
N GLY A 137 -22.60 -9.75 5.07
CA GLY A 137 -21.77 -9.66 6.28
C GLY A 137 -21.10 -10.98 6.76
N GLY A 138 -21.50 -12.14 6.20
CA GLY A 138 -20.86 -13.44 6.46
C GLY A 138 -19.79 -13.85 5.45
N ASP A 139 -19.59 -13.07 4.38
CA ASP A 139 -18.67 -13.41 3.28
C ASP A 139 -17.32 -12.68 3.41
N CYS A 140 -17.12 -11.92 4.47
CA CYS A 140 -15.86 -11.23 4.71
C CYS A 140 -14.73 -12.24 4.95
N HIS A 141 -13.56 -11.94 4.42
CA HIS A 141 -12.39 -12.80 4.55
C HIS A 141 -11.09 -12.06 4.31
N ASP A 142 -10.02 -12.61 4.85
CA ASP A 142 -8.67 -12.20 4.53
C ASP A 142 -8.30 -12.72 3.13
N LEU A 143 -7.87 -11.84 2.25
CA LEU A 143 -7.45 -12.21 0.90
C LEU A 143 -6.00 -12.71 0.89
N ALA A 144 -5.10 -11.94 1.45
CA ALA A 144 -3.67 -12.24 1.56
C ALA A 144 -3.01 -11.31 2.58
N PRO A 145 -1.90 -11.71 3.21
CA PRO A 145 -1.02 -10.77 3.90
C PRO A 145 -0.55 -9.66 2.95
N VAL A 146 -0.44 -8.43 3.46
CA VAL A 146 0.15 -7.33 2.68
C VAL A 146 1.59 -7.70 2.31
N GLY A 147 1.91 -7.61 1.04
CA GLY A 147 3.18 -8.05 0.46
C GLY A 147 3.15 -9.45 -0.17
N GLU A 148 2.04 -10.18 -0.06
CA GLU A 148 1.89 -11.54 -0.58
C GLU A 148 0.70 -11.71 -1.56
N LEU A 149 0.16 -10.61 -2.06
CA LEU A 149 -1.00 -10.58 -2.95
C LEU A 149 -0.82 -11.47 -4.20
N ALA A 150 0.39 -11.55 -4.73
CA ALA A 150 0.70 -12.38 -5.90
C ALA A 150 0.27 -13.85 -5.74
N GLY A 151 0.32 -14.38 -4.51
CA GLY A 151 -0.11 -15.73 -4.18
C GLY A 151 -1.62 -15.96 -4.25
N ALA A 152 -2.40 -14.92 -3.99
CA ALA A 152 -3.87 -14.95 -3.99
C ALA A 152 -4.48 -14.71 -5.38
N LEU A 153 -3.70 -14.27 -6.37
CA LEU A 153 -4.19 -14.02 -7.73
C LEU A 153 -4.60 -15.33 -8.41
N PRO A 154 -5.66 -15.30 -9.27
CA PRO A 154 -6.04 -16.44 -10.09
C PRO A 154 -4.87 -16.98 -10.92
N GLY A 155 -4.83 -18.28 -11.16
CA GLY A 155 -3.69 -18.98 -11.76
C GLY A 155 -3.18 -18.39 -13.08
N LYS A 156 -4.06 -17.80 -13.93
CA LYS A 156 -3.66 -17.10 -15.15
C LYS A 156 -2.84 -15.85 -14.82
N GLN A 157 -3.32 -15.01 -13.93
CA GLN A 157 -2.62 -13.78 -13.51
C GLN A 157 -1.30 -14.09 -12.81
N ARG A 158 -1.25 -15.12 -11.96
CA ARG A 158 0.01 -15.60 -11.35
C ARG A 158 1.05 -16.02 -12.39
N ARG A 159 0.64 -16.73 -13.43
CA ARG A 159 1.56 -17.14 -14.51
C ARG A 159 2.07 -15.95 -15.30
N GLU A 160 1.21 -14.97 -15.58
CA GLU A 160 1.60 -13.75 -16.27
C GLU A 160 2.57 -12.91 -15.43
N ALA A 161 2.30 -12.72 -14.13
CA ALA A 161 3.19 -12.01 -13.21
C ALA A 161 4.58 -12.65 -13.17
N ARG A 162 4.66 -13.99 -12.97
CA ARG A 162 5.94 -14.73 -12.97
C ARG A 162 6.69 -14.64 -14.31
N ARG A 163 5.97 -14.64 -15.42
CA ARG A 163 6.59 -14.51 -16.75
C ARG A 163 7.24 -13.14 -16.96
N ARG A 164 6.58 -12.08 -16.47
CA ARG A 164 7.08 -10.70 -16.55
C ARG A 164 8.29 -10.50 -15.63
N GLU A 165 8.25 -11.02 -14.42
CA GLU A 165 9.36 -11.00 -13.47
C GLU A 165 10.63 -11.65 -14.04
N ARG A 166 10.49 -12.84 -14.67
CA ARG A 166 11.60 -13.51 -15.35
C ARG A 166 12.18 -12.70 -16.52
N LYS A 167 11.38 -11.93 -17.24
CA LYS A 167 11.88 -11.07 -18.32
C LYS A 167 12.68 -9.89 -17.76
N ARG A 168 12.27 -9.28 -16.66
CA ARG A 168 13.00 -8.20 -15.98
C ARG A 168 14.37 -8.68 -15.47
N GLY A 169 14.42 -9.86 -14.84
CA GLY A 169 15.68 -10.43 -14.33
C GLY A 169 16.69 -10.84 -15.38
N ARG A 170 16.35 -10.84 -16.69
CA ARG A 170 17.26 -11.19 -17.81
C ARG A 170 17.82 -9.97 -18.53
N THR A 171 17.36 -8.77 -18.21
CA THR A 171 17.77 -7.49 -18.82
C THR A 171 18.62 -6.61 -17.91
N GLY A 172 18.97 -7.11 -16.71
CA GLY A 172 19.89 -6.46 -15.75
C GLY A 172 21.28 -7.07 -15.74
#